data_a69b9c9796fac424635fecc5a358c780
#
_entry.id   a69b9c9796fac424635fecc5a358c780
#
_cell.length_a   1.000
_cell.length_b   1.000
_cell.length_c   1.000
_cell.angle_alpha   90.00
_cell.angle_beta   90.00
_cell.angle_gamma   90.00
#
_symmetry.space_group_name_H-M   'P 1'
#
loop_
_entity.id
_entity.type
_entity.pdbx_description
1 polymer ?
#
loop_
_entity_poly.entity_id
_entity_poly.type
_entity_poly.pdbx_seq_one_letter_code
_entity_poly.pdbx_strand_id
1 'polypeptide(L)'
;MAEAMAAPSAVIFDLGGVVLNSPFSAIADYETRNGIESNTINKVIGAAGEEGAFARAERGEISVHEFAEPFAHDCKLVGAPPLDGSALMSLILESCTPRPLMLEALGILRDSEIKTAALTNNFRSQAGDDRFTSALVDLQPLFDVIVQSAEEGVRKPDPRIYS
;
A
#
# COMPACT_ATOMS: atom_id res chain seq x y z
N MET A 1 -34.51 -21.12 -12.50
CA MET A 1 -34.32 -19.76 -13.04
C MET A 1 -33.25 -19.13 -12.17
N ALA A 2 -32.10 -18.76 -12.73
CA ALA A 2 -31.08 -18.00 -11.99
C ALA A 2 -31.67 -16.60 -11.71
N GLU A 3 -31.74 -16.21 -10.44
CA GLU A 3 -32.04 -14.83 -10.08
C GLU A 3 -30.97 -13.94 -10.72
N ALA A 4 -31.41 -13.00 -11.54
CA ALA A 4 -30.50 -11.99 -12.09
C ALA A 4 -29.97 -11.19 -10.91
N MET A 5 -28.70 -11.35 -10.58
CA MET A 5 -28.02 -10.50 -9.59
C MET A 5 -28.14 -9.05 -10.05
N ALA A 6 -28.63 -8.19 -9.17
CA ALA A 6 -28.62 -6.75 -9.45
C ALA A 6 -27.19 -6.29 -9.73
N ALA A 7 -27.01 -5.43 -10.72
CA ALA A 7 -25.72 -4.83 -10.98
C ALA A 7 -25.23 -4.07 -9.73
N PRO A 8 -23.93 -4.13 -9.39
CA PRO A 8 -23.38 -3.43 -8.24
C PRO A 8 -23.58 -1.91 -8.43
N SER A 9 -23.97 -1.21 -7.38
CA SER A 9 -24.09 0.25 -7.38
C SER A 9 -22.76 0.96 -7.07
N ALA A 10 -21.80 0.22 -6.49
CA ALA A 10 -20.46 0.72 -6.17
C ALA A 10 -19.43 -0.42 -6.21
N VAL A 11 -18.17 -0.06 -6.45
CA VAL A 11 -17.01 -0.96 -6.40
C VAL A 11 -15.92 -0.32 -5.54
N ILE A 12 -15.38 -1.10 -4.61
CA ILE A 12 -14.25 -0.69 -3.77
C ILE A 12 -12.98 -1.40 -4.25
N PHE A 13 -11.93 -0.64 -4.50
CA PHE A 13 -10.64 -1.13 -4.97
C PHE A 13 -9.58 -1.04 -3.88
N ASP A 14 -8.71 -2.03 -3.81
CA ASP A 14 -7.38 -1.83 -3.24
C ASP A 14 -6.51 -1.06 -4.25
N LEU A 15 -5.47 -0.37 -3.77
CA LEU A 15 -4.52 0.31 -4.65
C LEU A 15 -3.28 -0.56 -4.91
N GLY A 16 -2.53 -0.93 -3.89
CA GLY A 16 -1.28 -1.68 -4.03
C GLY A 16 -1.47 -3.07 -4.62
N GLY A 17 -0.92 -3.33 -5.81
CA GLY A 17 -1.07 -4.61 -6.52
C GLY A 17 -2.38 -4.76 -7.29
N VAL A 18 -3.31 -3.81 -7.18
CA VAL A 18 -4.59 -3.79 -7.92
C VAL A 18 -4.60 -2.63 -8.91
N VAL A 19 -4.82 -1.40 -8.46
CA VAL A 19 -4.82 -0.21 -9.33
C VAL A 19 -3.40 0.26 -9.63
N LEU A 20 -2.51 0.14 -8.65
CA LEU A 20 -1.07 0.39 -8.76
C LEU A 20 -0.30 -0.92 -8.94
N ASN A 21 0.95 -0.83 -9.38
CA ASN A 21 1.87 -1.95 -9.35
C ASN A 21 2.05 -2.47 -7.91
N SER A 22 2.45 -3.74 -7.81
CA SER A 22 2.56 -4.41 -6.51
C SER A 22 3.82 -3.98 -5.74
N PRO A 23 3.72 -3.56 -4.48
CA PRO A 23 4.89 -3.31 -3.63
C PRO A 23 5.72 -4.59 -3.39
N PHE A 24 5.11 -5.76 -3.50
CA PHE A 24 5.85 -7.03 -3.37
C PHE A 24 6.89 -7.22 -4.46
N SER A 25 6.67 -6.69 -5.67
CA SER A 25 7.67 -6.71 -6.73
C SER A 25 8.89 -5.86 -6.36
N ALA A 26 8.66 -4.68 -5.79
CA ALA A 26 9.73 -3.81 -5.31
C ALA A 26 10.53 -4.44 -4.17
N ILE A 27 9.85 -5.13 -3.23
CA ILE A 27 10.49 -5.89 -2.16
C ILE A 27 11.39 -6.99 -2.74
N ALA A 28 10.90 -7.78 -3.68
CA ALA A 28 11.66 -8.85 -4.32
C ALA A 28 12.86 -8.32 -5.11
N ASP A 29 12.70 -7.19 -5.80
CA ASP A 29 13.78 -6.49 -6.49
C ASP A 29 14.85 -5.98 -5.52
N TYR A 30 14.44 -5.42 -4.38
CA TYR A 30 15.36 -4.98 -3.32
C TYR A 30 16.18 -6.16 -2.78
N GLU A 31 15.52 -7.29 -2.46
CA GLU A 31 16.19 -8.50 -1.99
C GLU A 31 17.23 -9.00 -3.00
N THR A 32 16.83 -9.08 -4.27
CA THR A 32 17.71 -9.53 -5.36
C THR A 32 18.93 -8.63 -5.54
N ARG A 33 18.73 -7.30 -5.58
CA ARG A 33 19.82 -6.31 -5.77
C ARG A 33 20.82 -6.29 -4.63
N ASN A 34 20.38 -6.62 -3.42
CA ASN A 34 21.23 -6.61 -2.22
C ASN A 34 21.73 -8.01 -1.83
N GLY A 35 21.50 -9.04 -2.65
CA GLY A 35 21.93 -10.40 -2.36
C GLY A 35 21.29 -11.02 -1.12
N ILE A 36 20.07 -10.60 -0.80
CA ILE A 36 19.28 -11.07 0.34
C ILE A 36 18.49 -12.30 -0.10
N GLU A 37 18.38 -13.30 0.79
CA GLU A 37 17.53 -14.46 0.55
C GLU A 37 16.08 -14.02 0.26
N SER A 38 15.48 -14.59 -0.79
CA SER A 38 14.11 -14.28 -1.20
C SER A 38 13.13 -14.44 -0.04
N ASN A 39 12.19 -13.50 0.05
CA ASN A 39 11.15 -13.47 1.07
C ASN A 39 11.64 -13.17 2.51
N THR A 40 12.87 -12.70 2.68
CA THR A 40 13.43 -12.31 3.99
C THR A 40 12.66 -11.11 4.56
N ILE A 41 12.42 -10.08 3.75
CA ILE A 41 11.69 -8.87 4.19
C ILE A 41 10.26 -9.21 4.61
N ASN A 42 9.55 -10.04 3.84
CA ASN A 42 8.21 -10.46 4.23
C ASN A 42 8.19 -11.30 5.51
N LYS A 43 9.24 -12.12 5.77
CA LYS A 43 9.40 -12.83 7.05
C LYS A 43 9.61 -11.86 8.21
N VAL A 44 10.42 -10.80 8.03
CA VAL A 44 10.60 -9.73 9.03
C VAL A 44 9.27 -9.04 9.34
N ILE A 45 8.56 -8.58 8.30
CA ILE A 45 7.27 -7.90 8.43
C ILE A 45 6.25 -8.80 9.16
N GLY A 46 6.13 -10.06 8.75
CA GLY A 46 5.20 -11.01 9.34
C GLY A 46 5.52 -11.34 10.81
N ALA A 47 6.80 -11.47 11.15
CA ALA A 47 7.22 -11.77 12.52
C ALA A 47 7.10 -10.56 13.46
N ALA A 48 7.33 -9.35 12.98
CA ALA A 48 7.14 -8.12 13.74
C ALA A 48 5.64 -7.83 14.00
N GLY A 49 4.74 -8.31 13.13
CA GLY A 49 3.30 -8.23 13.31
C GLY A 49 2.77 -6.80 13.43
N GLU A 50 1.74 -6.60 14.28
CA GLU A 50 1.06 -5.31 14.42
C GLU A 50 1.92 -4.22 15.09
N GLU A 51 2.91 -4.60 15.90
CA GLU A 51 3.84 -3.66 16.55
C GLU A 51 5.05 -3.32 15.69
N GLY A 52 5.22 -4.00 14.56
CA GLY A 52 6.34 -3.80 13.64
C GLY A 52 6.26 -2.48 12.87
N ALA A 53 7.42 -2.06 12.36
CA ALA A 53 7.59 -0.81 11.65
C ALA A 53 6.61 -0.65 10.47
N PHE A 54 6.39 -1.72 9.70
CA PHE A 54 5.46 -1.69 8.56
C PHE A 54 4.02 -1.42 8.99
N ALA A 55 3.51 -2.16 9.98
CA ALA A 55 2.14 -1.99 10.47
C ALA A 55 1.94 -0.59 11.07
N ARG A 56 2.92 -0.09 11.82
CA ARG A 56 2.92 1.25 12.40
C ARG A 56 2.95 2.34 11.33
N ALA A 57 3.75 2.16 10.28
CA ALA A 57 3.79 3.08 9.15
C ALA A 57 2.45 3.11 8.39
N GLU A 58 1.83 1.94 8.16
CA GLU A 58 0.51 1.82 7.53
C GLU A 58 -0.63 2.43 8.37
N ARG A 59 -0.48 2.50 9.70
CA ARG A 59 -1.42 3.23 10.58
C ARG A 59 -1.05 4.70 10.75
N GLY A 60 0.00 5.20 10.08
CA GLY A 60 0.46 6.59 10.19
C GLY A 60 1.05 6.95 11.55
N GLU A 61 1.40 5.98 12.39
CA GLU A 61 2.06 6.17 13.69
C GLU A 61 3.51 6.64 13.52
N ILE A 62 4.15 6.21 12.45
CA ILE A 62 5.46 6.67 12.00
C ILE A 62 5.38 7.06 10.53
N SER A 63 6.14 8.09 10.14
CA SER A 63 6.27 8.51 8.75
C SER A 63 7.25 7.62 7.97
N VAL A 64 7.28 7.76 6.65
CA VAL A 64 8.25 7.07 5.80
C VAL A 64 9.72 7.44 6.16
N HIS A 65 9.96 8.64 6.68
CA HIS A 65 11.30 9.09 7.10
C HIS A 65 11.73 8.50 8.44
N GLU A 66 10.76 8.17 9.31
CA GLU A 66 11.01 7.55 10.61
C GLU A 66 11.08 6.03 10.54
N PHE A 67 10.78 5.44 9.38
CA PHE A 67 10.66 3.99 9.19
C PHE A 67 11.95 3.21 9.41
N ALA A 68 13.10 3.78 9.02
CA ALA A 68 14.37 3.04 8.92
C ALA A 68 14.85 2.46 10.25
N GLU A 69 14.80 3.22 11.35
CA GLU A 69 15.27 2.77 12.66
C GLU A 69 14.37 1.69 13.28
N PRO A 70 13.02 1.85 13.33
CA PRO A 70 12.13 0.78 13.77
C PRO A 70 12.25 -0.49 12.92
N PHE A 71 12.40 -0.38 11.59
CA PHE A 71 12.56 -1.53 10.72
C PHE A 71 13.88 -2.26 10.96
N ALA A 72 14.98 -1.55 11.21
CA ALA A 72 16.25 -2.15 11.60
C ALA A 72 16.15 -2.90 12.94
N HIS A 73 15.29 -2.43 13.86
CA HIS A 73 14.98 -3.16 15.09
C HIS A 73 14.23 -4.46 14.79
N ASP A 74 13.21 -4.43 13.95
CA ASP A 74 12.45 -5.62 13.53
C ASP A 74 13.37 -6.67 12.88
N CYS A 75 14.31 -6.25 12.01
CA CYS A 75 15.30 -7.14 11.42
C CYS A 75 16.15 -7.86 12.49
N LYS A 76 16.61 -7.14 13.51
CA LYS A 76 17.40 -7.73 14.61
C LYS A 76 16.60 -8.75 15.41
N LEU A 77 15.33 -8.50 15.68
CA LEU A 77 14.47 -9.42 16.43
C LEU A 77 14.35 -10.80 15.79
N VAL A 78 14.39 -10.88 14.46
CA VAL A 78 14.29 -12.14 13.71
C VAL A 78 15.63 -12.67 13.21
N GLY A 79 16.73 -12.02 13.58
CA GLY A 79 18.07 -12.43 13.13
C GLY A 79 18.31 -12.21 11.63
N ALA A 80 17.56 -11.31 10.98
CA ALA A 80 17.79 -10.93 9.59
C ALA A 80 19.07 -10.06 9.47
N PRO A 81 19.71 -10.04 8.27
CA PRO A 81 20.84 -9.14 8.03
C PRO A 81 20.41 -7.67 8.17
N PRO A 82 21.35 -6.76 8.41
CA PRO A 82 21.06 -5.33 8.40
C PRO A 82 20.50 -4.91 7.03
N LEU A 83 19.32 -4.30 7.03
CA LEU A 83 18.63 -3.83 5.83
C LEU A 83 18.49 -2.30 5.88
N ASP A 84 18.68 -1.65 4.75
CA ASP A 84 18.44 -0.22 4.62
C ASP A 84 16.93 0.04 4.42
N GLY A 85 16.24 0.36 5.51
CA GLY A 85 14.81 0.63 5.51
C GLY A 85 14.44 1.87 4.68
N SER A 86 15.31 2.88 4.60
CA SER A 86 15.07 4.07 3.79
C SER A 86 15.11 3.74 2.30
N ALA A 87 16.12 2.99 1.86
CA ALA A 87 16.23 2.55 0.47
C ALA A 87 15.08 1.61 0.08
N LEU A 88 14.67 0.69 0.98
CA LEU A 88 13.51 -0.17 0.77
C LEU A 88 12.23 0.64 0.59
N MET A 89 11.96 1.59 1.48
CA MET A 89 10.76 2.43 1.42
C MET A 89 10.74 3.28 0.14
N SER A 90 11.88 3.88 -0.24
CA SER A 90 12.00 4.64 -1.49
C SER A 90 11.65 3.77 -2.70
N LEU A 91 12.15 2.54 -2.76
CA LEU A 91 11.87 1.63 -3.87
C LEU A 91 10.39 1.22 -3.92
N ILE A 92 9.77 0.99 -2.76
CA ILE A 92 8.33 0.70 -2.66
C ILE A 92 7.52 1.90 -3.20
N LEU A 93 7.83 3.11 -2.78
CA LEU A 93 7.13 4.32 -3.22
C LEU A 93 7.30 4.58 -4.72
N GLU A 94 8.51 4.39 -5.25
CA GLU A 94 8.81 4.52 -6.68
C GLU A 94 8.07 3.48 -7.55
N SER A 95 7.76 2.31 -6.98
CA SER A 95 7.01 1.26 -7.66
C SER A 95 5.51 1.54 -7.79
N CYS A 96 4.99 2.52 -7.03
CA CYS A 96 3.56 2.86 -6.99
C CYS A 96 3.11 3.59 -8.26
N THR A 97 3.17 2.92 -9.41
CA THR A 97 2.75 3.46 -10.71
C THR A 97 1.40 2.86 -11.13
N PRO A 98 0.48 3.67 -11.68
CA PRO A 98 -0.82 3.19 -12.12
C PRO A 98 -0.73 2.15 -13.23
N ARG A 99 -1.58 1.14 -13.16
CA ARG A 99 -1.71 0.09 -14.18
C ARG A 99 -2.70 0.54 -15.26
N PRO A 100 -2.30 0.66 -16.54
CA PRO A 100 -3.15 1.22 -17.60
C PRO A 100 -4.53 0.53 -17.72
N LEU A 101 -4.57 -0.80 -17.64
CA LEU A 101 -5.83 -1.56 -17.69
C LEU A 101 -6.78 -1.23 -16.54
N MET A 102 -6.25 -0.88 -15.36
CA MET A 102 -7.09 -0.50 -14.23
C MET A 102 -7.64 0.92 -14.37
N LEU A 103 -6.85 1.83 -14.96
CA LEU A 103 -7.34 3.17 -15.30
C LEU A 103 -8.48 3.11 -16.32
N GLU A 104 -8.35 2.25 -17.34
CA GLU A 104 -9.41 1.99 -18.32
C GLU A 104 -10.66 1.41 -17.64
N ALA A 105 -10.51 0.41 -16.77
CA ALA A 105 -11.62 -0.20 -16.04
C ALA A 105 -12.36 0.83 -15.14
N LEU A 106 -11.63 1.70 -14.45
CA LEU A 106 -12.20 2.79 -13.66
C LEU A 106 -12.98 3.77 -14.54
N GLY A 107 -12.46 4.10 -15.73
CA GLY A 107 -13.16 4.93 -16.72
C GLY A 107 -14.50 4.31 -17.15
N ILE A 108 -14.51 3.01 -17.47
CA ILE A 108 -15.73 2.28 -17.87
C ILE A 108 -16.79 2.27 -16.75
N LEU A 109 -16.36 2.05 -15.49
CA LEU A 109 -17.29 2.07 -14.35
C LEU A 109 -17.94 3.45 -14.17
N ARG A 110 -17.13 4.49 -14.30
CA ARG A 110 -17.57 5.87 -14.19
C ARG A 110 -18.56 6.26 -15.30
N ASP A 111 -18.27 5.86 -16.55
CA ASP A 111 -19.16 6.07 -17.69
C ASP A 111 -20.47 5.29 -17.54
N SER A 112 -20.47 4.21 -16.73
CA SER A 112 -21.63 3.39 -16.38
C SER A 112 -22.34 3.90 -15.12
N GLU A 113 -21.98 5.06 -14.58
CA GLU A 113 -22.53 5.66 -13.35
C GLU A 113 -22.38 4.77 -12.10
N ILE A 114 -21.41 3.84 -12.10
CA ILE A 114 -21.09 3.01 -10.95
C ILE A 114 -20.10 3.77 -10.06
N LYS A 115 -20.46 3.93 -8.78
CA LYS A 115 -19.59 4.59 -7.80
C LYS A 115 -18.31 3.81 -7.58
N THR A 116 -17.19 4.53 -7.45
CA THR A 116 -15.88 3.94 -7.21
C THR A 116 -15.26 4.47 -5.93
N ALA A 117 -14.72 3.57 -5.11
CA ALA A 117 -13.97 3.93 -3.92
C ALA A 117 -12.62 3.20 -3.89
N ALA A 118 -11.63 3.79 -3.25
CA ALA A 118 -10.38 3.12 -2.91
C ALA A 118 -10.27 2.91 -1.39
N LEU A 119 -9.82 1.72 -0.97
CA LEU A 119 -9.50 1.41 0.42
C LEU A 119 -8.10 0.79 0.46
N THR A 120 -7.13 1.55 0.94
CA THR A 120 -5.71 1.18 0.83
C THR A 120 -4.98 1.25 2.17
N ASN A 121 -4.12 0.25 2.41
CA ASN A 121 -3.05 0.42 3.38
C ASN A 121 -1.94 1.24 2.72
N ASN A 122 -1.65 2.40 3.28
CA ASN A 122 -0.67 3.32 2.73
C ASN A 122 0.24 3.91 3.84
N PHE A 123 1.12 4.80 3.46
CA PHE A 123 2.08 5.41 4.37
C PHE A 123 1.90 6.93 4.41
N ARG A 124 2.17 7.53 5.56
CA ARG A 124 2.19 8.99 5.69
C ARG A 124 3.53 9.53 5.18
N SER A 125 3.48 10.36 4.12
CA SER A 125 4.62 11.18 3.71
C SER A 125 4.66 12.48 4.51
N GLN A 126 5.84 13.08 4.66
CA GLN A 126 5.92 14.45 5.16
C GLN A 126 5.61 15.46 4.04
N ALA A 127 5.13 16.65 4.43
CA ALA A 127 4.88 17.73 3.49
C ALA A 127 6.17 18.04 2.68
N GLY A 128 6.10 17.90 1.36
CA GLY A 128 7.24 18.10 0.45
C GLY A 128 7.83 16.81 -0.15
N ASP A 129 7.31 15.62 0.21
CA ASP A 129 7.66 14.38 -0.48
C ASP A 129 6.64 14.11 -1.61
N ASP A 130 6.95 14.68 -2.79
CA ASP A 130 6.02 14.75 -3.92
C ASP A 130 5.71 13.39 -4.57
N ARG A 131 6.51 12.35 -4.32
CA ARG A 131 6.46 11.09 -5.09
C ARG A 131 5.24 10.22 -4.78
N PHE A 132 4.92 10.01 -3.51
CA PHE A 132 3.74 9.23 -3.13
C PHE A 132 2.46 10.06 -3.22
N THR A 133 2.56 11.34 -2.82
CA THR A 133 1.47 12.30 -2.91
C THR A 133 1.02 12.48 -4.36
N SER A 134 1.95 12.50 -5.35
CA SER A 134 1.58 12.67 -6.76
C SER A 134 0.77 11.50 -7.31
N ALA A 135 1.14 10.25 -7.04
CA ALA A 135 0.40 9.09 -7.52
C ALA A 135 -1.04 9.03 -6.95
N LEU A 136 -1.23 9.39 -5.68
CA LEU A 136 -2.56 9.48 -5.08
C LEU A 136 -3.35 10.68 -5.59
N VAL A 137 -2.71 11.84 -5.76
CA VAL A 137 -3.34 13.05 -6.33
C VAL A 137 -3.82 12.78 -7.75
N ASP A 138 -3.04 12.08 -8.56
CA ASP A 138 -3.42 11.72 -9.93
C ASP A 138 -4.59 10.72 -9.97
N LEU A 139 -4.73 9.87 -8.96
CA LEU A 139 -5.83 8.91 -8.84
C LEU A 139 -7.09 9.51 -8.22
N GLN A 140 -6.98 10.56 -7.42
CA GLN A 140 -8.09 11.16 -6.70
C GLN A 140 -9.32 11.48 -7.58
N PRO A 141 -9.16 12.02 -8.81
CA PRO A 141 -10.30 12.29 -9.69
C PRO A 141 -11.03 11.05 -10.21
N LEU A 142 -10.44 9.86 -10.03
CA LEU A 142 -11.00 8.59 -10.52
C LEU A 142 -11.88 7.89 -9.49
N PHE A 143 -11.90 8.40 -8.24
CA PHE A 143 -12.67 7.82 -7.13
C PHE A 143 -13.61 8.84 -6.52
N ASP A 144 -14.82 8.40 -6.16
CA ASP A 144 -15.76 9.20 -5.36
C ASP A 144 -15.26 9.34 -3.91
N VAL A 145 -14.57 8.30 -3.39
CA VAL A 145 -14.01 8.25 -2.03
C VAL A 145 -12.67 7.50 -2.03
N ILE A 146 -11.70 8.00 -1.27
CA ILE A 146 -10.45 7.29 -0.96
C ILE A 146 -10.30 7.21 0.55
N VAL A 147 -10.20 5.99 1.09
CA VAL A 147 -9.91 5.71 2.50
C VAL A 147 -8.47 5.24 2.62
N GLN A 148 -7.70 5.94 3.43
CA GLN A 148 -6.27 5.74 3.61
C GLN A 148 -5.98 5.33 5.05
N SER A 149 -5.38 4.15 5.25
CA SER A 149 -5.10 3.61 6.59
C SER A 149 -4.26 4.55 7.46
N ALA A 150 -3.29 5.25 6.86
CA ALA A 150 -2.43 6.17 7.58
C ALA A 150 -3.14 7.46 8.06
N GLU A 151 -4.28 7.82 7.44
CA GLU A 151 -5.12 8.94 7.89
C GLU A 151 -6.12 8.49 8.94
N GLU A 152 -6.69 7.27 8.76
CA GLU A 152 -7.69 6.70 9.66
C GLU A 152 -7.09 6.15 10.97
N GLY A 153 -5.78 5.93 11.03
CA GLY A 153 -5.11 5.33 12.20
C GLY A 153 -5.41 3.84 12.38
N VAL A 154 -6.04 3.21 11.38
CA VAL A 154 -6.34 1.77 11.35
C VAL A 154 -6.04 1.21 9.95
N ARG A 155 -5.67 -0.06 9.87
CA ARG A 155 -5.30 -0.70 8.60
C ARG A 155 -6.10 -1.98 8.35
N LYS A 156 -6.20 -2.41 7.10
CA LYS A 156 -6.69 -3.75 6.76
C LYS A 156 -5.77 -4.80 7.40
N PRO A 157 -6.30 -5.89 7.98
CA PRO A 157 -7.69 -6.34 7.94
C PRO A 157 -8.56 -5.94 9.16
N ASP A 158 -8.19 -4.92 9.94
CA ASP A 158 -9.00 -4.47 11.08
C ASP A 158 -10.42 -4.10 10.60
N PRO A 159 -11.50 -4.68 11.20
CA PRO A 159 -12.87 -4.44 10.76
C PRO A 159 -13.30 -2.97 10.86
N ARG A 160 -12.67 -2.17 11.70
CA ARG A 160 -12.98 -0.75 11.87
C ARG A 160 -12.73 0.07 10.60
N ILE A 161 -11.80 -0.37 9.72
CA ILE A 161 -11.52 0.36 8.48
C ILE A 161 -12.62 0.18 7.42
N TYR A 162 -13.56 -0.75 7.62
CA TYR A 162 -14.66 -1.05 6.72
C TYR A 162 -16.00 -0.47 7.19
N SER A 163 -16.02 0.27 8.30
CA SER A 163 -17.24 0.78 8.93
C SER A 163 -17.50 2.27 8.68
#